data_a5e4cd20f5ecb79c62e725dde92f46f4
#
_entry.id   a5e4cd20f5ecb79c62e725dde92f46f4
#
_cell.length_a   1.000
_cell.length_b   1.000
_cell.length_c   1.000
_cell.angle_alpha   90.00
_cell.angle_beta   90.00
_cell.angle_gamma   90.00
#
_symmetry.space_group_name_H-M   'P 1'
#
loop_
_entity.id
_entity.type
_entity.pdbx_description
1 polymer ?
#
loop_
_entity_poly.entity_id
_entity_poly.type
_entity_poly.pdbx_seq_one_letter_code
_entity_poly.pdbx_strand_id
1 'polypeptide(L)'
;MNKVEIFQECHNILGEGVTWSESTNTLFWLDIPMPSRLHMCSFNNHQYITYDMPEMITAMAERSDNNLLIASHYGLNNFNLI
;
A
#
# COMPACT_ATOMS: atom_id res chain seq x y z
N MET A 1 -26.94 14.07 -1.41
CA MET A 1 -26.65 12.83 -0.68
C MET A 1 -25.24 12.35 -1.00
N ASN A 2 -24.48 12.01 0.04
CA ASN A 2 -23.13 11.48 -0.14
C ASN A 2 -23.20 10.04 -0.62
N LYS A 3 -22.20 9.65 -1.39
CA LYS A 3 -22.15 8.36 -2.05
C LYS A 3 -20.77 7.75 -1.91
N VAL A 4 -20.70 6.47 -1.59
CA VAL A 4 -19.46 5.71 -1.57
C VAL A 4 -19.33 4.94 -2.88
N GLU A 5 -18.19 5.09 -3.53
CA GLU A 5 -17.89 4.40 -4.78
C GLU A 5 -16.62 3.57 -4.63
N ILE A 6 -16.59 2.41 -5.30
CA ILE A 6 -15.39 1.60 -5.32
C ILE A 6 -14.41 2.22 -6.31
N PHE A 7 -13.24 2.63 -5.79
CA PHE A 7 -12.17 3.16 -6.63
C PHE A 7 -11.38 2.03 -7.30
N GLN A 8 -11.00 1.02 -6.51
CA GLN A 8 -10.26 -0.16 -6.99
C GLN A 8 -10.76 -1.39 -6.26
N GLU A 9 -11.27 -2.37 -6.99
CA GLU A 9 -11.69 -3.63 -6.41
C GLU A 9 -10.48 -4.53 -6.20
N CYS A 10 -10.28 -5.04 -4.99
CA CYS A 10 -9.10 -5.83 -4.63
C CYS A 10 -9.36 -6.92 -3.60
N HIS A 11 -10.58 -7.04 -3.10
CA HIS A 11 -11.00 -8.12 -2.20
C HIS A 11 -10.09 -8.31 -0.98
N ASN A 12 -9.82 -7.21 -0.26
CA ASN A 12 -9.03 -7.28 0.97
C ASN A 12 -9.72 -8.12 2.03
N ILE A 13 -8.92 -8.84 2.83
CA ILE A 13 -9.40 -9.48 4.06
C ILE A 13 -9.46 -8.43 5.16
N LEU A 14 -8.39 -7.63 5.30
CA LEU A 14 -8.33 -6.50 6.22
C LEU A 14 -7.52 -5.38 5.57
N GLY A 15 -8.21 -4.56 4.79
CA GLY A 15 -7.62 -3.39 4.15
C GLY A 15 -7.31 -2.32 5.18
N GLU A 16 -6.10 -1.79 5.18
CA GLU A 16 -5.61 -0.86 6.20
C GLU A 16 -4.53 0.04 5.64
N GLY A 17 -4.23 1.12 6.35
CA GLY A 17 -3.06 1.93 6.10
C GLY A 17 -3.05 2.67 4.77
N VAL A 18 -4.19 3.20 4.34
CA VAL A 18 -4.25 3.98 3.10
C VAL A 18 -3.29 5.16 3.18
N THR A 19 -2.38 5.25 2.22
CA THR A 19 -1.32 6.25 2.17
C THR A 19 -1.24 6.86 0.78
N TRP A 20 -1.25 8.18 0.72
CA TRP A 20 -1.13 8.92 -0.53
C TRP A 20 0.29 9.46 -0.71
N SER A 21 0.91 9.17 -1.85
CA SER A 21 2.18 9.77 -2.23
C SER A 21 1.94 10.90 -3.21
N GLU A 22 2.13 12.13 -2.75
CA GLU A 22 1.94 13.29 -3.61
C GLU A 22 3.04 13.39 -4.67
N SER A 23 4.27 13.03 -4.30
CA SER A 23 5.39 13.15 -5.23
C SER A 23 5.28 12.19 -6.42
N THR A 24 4.69 11.02 -6.23
CA THR A 24 4.53 10.01 -7.29
C THR A 24 3.10 9.88 -7.78
N ASN A 25 2.17 10.63 -7.17
CA ASN A 25 0.74 10.59 -7.52
C ASN A 25 0.18 9.17 -7.43
N THR A 26 0.53 8.47 -6.35
CA THR A 26 0.23 7.05 -6.17
C THR A 26 -0.44 6.81 -4.82
N LEU A 27 -1.44 5.95 -4.83
CA LEU A 27 -2.15 5.50 -3.64
C LEU A 27 -1.62 4.13 -3.23
N PHE A 28 -1.34 3.97 -1.93
CA PHE A 28 -0.90 2.69 -1.34
C PHE A 28 -1.87 2.25 -0.26
N TRP A 29 -2.01 0.96 -0.08
CA TRP A 29 -2.73 0.39 1.07
C TRP A 29 -2.23 -1.02 1.33
N LEU A 30 -2.60 -1.57 2.49
CA LEU A 30 -2.18 -2.88 2.94
C LEU A 30 -3.38 -3.81 3.06
N ASP A 31 -3.15 -5.08 2.81
CA ASP A 31 -3.98 -6.16 3.30
C ASP A 31 -3.15 -6.93 4.31
N ILE A 32 -3.48 -6.77 5.61
CA ILE A 32 -2.59 -7.15 6.71
C ILE A 32 -2.42 -8.66 6.90
N PRO A 33 -3.48 -9.50 6.88
CA PRO A 33 -3.32 -10.91 7.22
C PRO A 33 -2.32 -11.63 6.32
N MET A 34 -1.60 -12.58 6.90
CA MET A 34 -0.63 -13.38 6.14
C MET A 34 -1.33 -14.21 5.05
N PRO A 35 -0.76 -14.24 3.85
CA PRO A 35 0.38 -13.43 3.41
C PRO A 35 -0.03 -11.97 3.20
N SER A 36 0.65 -11.07 3.89
CA SER A 36 0.35 -9.64 3.73
C SER A 36 0.67 -9.17 2.32
N ARG A 37 -0.10 -8.20 1.85
CA ARG A 37 0.08 -7.62 0.52
C ARG A 37 0.12 -6.12 0.60
N LEU A 38 1.04 -5.54 -0.15
CA LEU A 38 1.11 -4.11 -0.40
C LEU A 38 0.50 -3.85 -1.77
N HIS A 39 -0.55 -3.05 -1.78
CA HIS A 39 -1.21 -2.63 -3.01
C HIS A 39 -0.80 -1.22 -3.36
N MET A 40 -0.65 -0.93 -4.65
CA MET A 40 -0.45 0.43 -5.12
C MET A 40 -1.22 0.67 -6.41
N CYS A 41 -1.72 1.89 -6.57
CA CYS A 41 -2.39 2.31 -7.78
C CYS A 41 -1.89 3.69 -8.17
N SER A 42 -1.32 3.79 -9.37
CA SER A 42 -0.85 5.06 -9.92
C SER A 42 -2.04 5.82 -10.52
N PHE A 43 -2.18 7.09 -10.15
CA PHE A 43 -3.22 7.95 -10.73
C PHE A 43 -2.84 8.48 -12.10
N ASN A 44 -1.55 8.42 -12.46
CA ASN A 44 -1.10 8.89 -13.77
C ASN A 44 -1.55 7.96 -14.89
N ASN A 45 -1.47 6.65 -14.67
CA ASN A 45 -1.81 5.65 -15.68
C ASN A 45 -2.79 4.59 -15.18
N HIS A 46 -3.32 4.76 -13.97
CA HIS A 46 -4.23 3.83 -13.30
C HIS A 46 -3.67 2.40 -13.25
N GLN A 47 -2.36 2.28 -13.13
CA GLN A 47 -1.71 0.97 -13.01
C GLN A 47 -1.83 0.46 -11.58
N TYR A 48 -2.40 -0.74 -11.45
CA TYR A 48 -2.59 -1.39 -10.16
C TYR A 48 -1.58 -2.52 -10.02
N ILE A 49 -0.80 -2.50 -8.94
CA ILE A 49 0.24 -3.50 -8.67
C ILE A 49 0.08 -3.99 -7.25
N THR A 50 0.31 -5.28 -7.06
CA THR A 50 0.30 -5.92 -5.74
C THR A 50 1.63 -6.60 -5.50
N TYR A 51 2.21 -6.35 -4.32
CA TYR A 51 3.43 -7.00 -3.88
C TYR A 51 3.12 -7.94 -2.72
N ASP A 52 3.51 -9.21 -2.83
CA ASP A 52 3.46 -10.12 -1.70
C ASP A 52 4.59 -9.78 -0.74
N MET A 53 4.26 -9.70 0.55
CA MET A 53 5.24 -9.36 1.57
C MET A 53 5.76 -10.62 2.25
N PRO A 54 7.05 -10.68 2.60
CA PRO A 54 7.64 -11.87 3.22
C PRO A 54 7.18 -12.09 4.66
N GLU A 55 6.62 -11.07 5.29
CA GLU A 55 6.13 -11.16 6.66
C GLU A 55 4.92 -10.25 6.85
N MET A 56 4.27 -10.33 8.01
CA MET A 56 3.10 -9.50 8.30
C MET A 56 3.51 -8.03 8.37
N ILE A 57 2.85 -7.21 7.58
CA ILE A 57 3.05 -5.76 7.53
C ILE A 57 1.83 -5.09 8.14
N THR A 58 2.04 -4.19 9.10
CA THR A 58 0.95 -3.58 9.84
C THR A 58 0.80 -2.08 9.60
N ALA A 59 1.84 -1.41 9.11
CA ALA A 59 1.80 0.02 8.83
C ALA A 59 2.85 0.39 7.80
N MET A 60 2.69 1.55 7.18
CA MET A 60 3.69 2.09 6.27
C MET A 60 3.59 3.61 6.20
N ALA A 61 4.68 4.22 5.76
CA ALA A 61 4.73 5.65 5.48
C ALA A 61 5.68 5.89 4.31
N GLU A 62 5.43 6.92 3.55
CA GLU A 62 6.38 7.33 2.53
C GLU A 62 7.61 7.92 3.19
N ARG A 63 8.78 7.44 2.80
CA ARG A 63 10.05 7.94 3.30
C ARG A 63 10.70 8.92 2.33
N SER A 64 10.66 8.59 1.05
CA SER A 64 11.15 9.42 -0.04
C SER A 64 10.57 8.87 -1.33
N ASP A 65 10.86 9.52 -2.45
CA ASP A 65 10.36 9.05 -3.74
C ASP A 65 10.76 7.59 -3.95
N ASN A 66 9.78 6.74 -4.22
CA ASN A 66 9.95 5.33 -4.48
C ASN A 66 10.46 4.51 -3.30
N ASN A 67 10.42 5.06 -2.09
CA ASN A 67 10.78 4.32 -0.87
C ASN A 67 9.68 4.43 0.17
N LEU A 68 9.29 3.30 0.73
CA LEU A 68 8.35 3.22 1.83
C LEU A 68 9.05 2.70 3.07
N LEU A 69 8.71 3.27 4.23
CA LEU A 69 9.08 2.72 5.51
C LEU A 69 7.96 1.79 5.96
N ILE A 70 8.29 0.55 6.24
CA ILE A 70 7.31 -0.50 6.52
C ILE A 70 7.52 -1.03 7.93
N ALA A 71 6.45 -1.11 8.71
CA ALA A 71 6.46 -1.77 10.01
C ALA A 71 6.05 -3.23 9.83
N SER A 72 6.89 -4.15 10.31
CA SER A 72 6.63 -5.57 10.26
C SER A 72 6.82 -6.18 11.65
N HIS A 73 6.58 -7.50 11.77
CA HIS A 73 6.77 -8.22 13.02
C HIS A 73 8.20 -8.05 13.56
N TYR A 74 9.20 -8.00 12.68
CA TYR A 74 10.61 -7.95 13.09
C TYR A 74 11.18 -6.55 13.19
N GLY A 75 10.45 -5.51 12.87
CA GLY A 75 10.92 -4.14 12.99
C GLY A 75 10.51 -3.23 11.85
N LEU A 76 11.33 -2.22 11.59
CA LEU A 76 11.10 -1.25 10.52
C LEU A 76 12.03 -1.54 9.36
N ASN A 77 11.48 -1.55 8.16
CA ASN A 77 12.21 -1.87 6.95
C ASN A 77 11.96 -0.82 5.87
N ASN A 78 12.95 -0.60 5.03
CA ASN A 78 12.80 0.22 3.84
C ASN A 78 12.40 -0.66 2.67
N PHE A 79 11.30 -0.34 2.02
CA PHE A 79 10.87 -1.02 0.80
C PHE A 79 11.10 -0.11 -0.39
N ASN A 80 11.99 -0.51 -1.29
CA ASN A 80 12.31 0.23 -2.50
C ASN A 80 11.39 -0.25 -3.63
N LEU A 81 10.64 0.68 -4.22
CA LEU A 81 9.66 0.39 -5.26
C LEU A 81 10.27 0.28 -6.66
N ILE A 82 11.55 0.60 -6.81
CA ILE A 82 12.22 0.53 -8.13
C ILE A 82 12.94 -0.78 -8.32
#